data_633dc178ffd48037a5afc1cfd7205441
#
_entry.id   633dc178ffd48037a5afc1cfd7205441
#
_cell.length_a   1.000
_cell.length_b   1.000
_cell.length_c   1.000
_cell.angle_alpha   90.00
_cell.angle_beta   90.00
_cell.angle_gamma   90.00
#
_symmetry.space_group_name_H-M   'P 1'
#
loop_
_entity.id
_entity.type
_entity.pdbx_description
1 polymer ?
#
loop_
_entity_poly.entity_id
_entity_poly.type
_entity_poly.pdbx_seq_one_letter_code
_entity_poly.pdbx_strand_id
1 'polypeptide(L)'
;MTISGALQTSITGLNGQSTAISFISDNVANAGTIGYKKVESRFQTLVTQSSAQANTHSPGGALNQPFFANNTQGAIQQVGSTTSIALVGGGFIPVSKKNGNDQATGLPTFETTSYYTRVGDFNQNNDGYLVNSSGYFLRGWPIDPVTGVVD
;
A
#
# COMPACT_ATOMS: atom_id res chain seq x y z
N MET A 1 35.85 2.34 23.13
CA MET A 1 35.15 1.57 22.07
C MET A 1 35.81 0.23 21.90
N THR A 2 35.04 -0.85 21.92
CA THR A 2 35.60 -2.18 21.61
C THR A 2 35.54 -2.41 20.10
N ILE A 3 36.48 -3.13 19.52
CA ILE A 3 36.52 -3.45 18.09
C ILE A 3 35.26 -4.19 17.69
N SER A 4 34.73 -5.06 18.53
CA SER A 4 33.44 -5.75 18.29
C SER A 4 32.24 -4.80 18.20
N GLY A 5 32.19 -3.73 19.01
CA GLY A 5 31.15 -2.71 18.94
C GLY A 5 31.21 -1.92 17.64
N ALA A 6 32.41 -1.56 17.17
CA ALA A 6 32.60 -0.88 15.91
C ALA A 6 32.18 -1.76 14.72
N LEU A 7 32.52 -3.06 14.75
CA LEU A 7 32.09 -4.03 13.73
C LEU A 7 30.56 -4.18 13.72
N GLN A 8 29.93 -4.31 14.88
CA GLN A 8 28.48 -4.42 14.98
C GLN A 8 27.77 -3.20 14.40
N THR A 9 28.24 -1.99 14.72
CA THR A 9 27.69 -0.74 14.15
C THR A 9 27.85 -0.70 12.63
N SER A 10 29.00 -1.13 12.11
CA SER A 10 29.24 -1.22 10.67
C SER A 10 28.29 -2.20 9.99
N ILE A 11 28.05 -3.37 10.57
CA ILE A 11 27.12 -4.37 10.05
C ILE A 11 25.68 -3.83 10.04
N THR A 12 25.24 -3.20 11.12
CA THR A 12 23.88 -2.60 11.16
C THR A 12 23.72 -1.47 10.15
N GLY A 13 24.74 -0.65 9.96
CA GLY A 13 24.77 0.40 8.95
C GLY A 13 24.68 -0.19 7.52
N LEU A 14 25.47 -1.23 7.24
CA LEU A 14 25.44 -1.90 5.93
C LEU A 14 24.07 -2.55 5.65
N ASN A 15 23.50 -3.24 6.63
CA ASN A 15 22.16 -3.83 6.52
C ASN A 15 21.10 -2.75 6.30
N GLY A 16 21.20 -1.61 6.98
CA GLY A 16 20.32 -0.48 6.78
C GLY A 16 20.40 0.08 5.35
N GLN A 17 21.61 0.22 4.79
CA GLN A 17 21.81 0.66 3.40
C GLN A 17 21.29 -0.37 2.38
N SER A 18 21.52 -1.67 2.62
CA SER A 18 20.99 -2.73 1.77
C SER A 18 19.46 -2.70 1.73
N THR A 19 18.81 -2.50 2.87
CA THR A 19 17.34 -2.37 2.95
C THR A 19 16.86 -1.10 2.24
N ALA A 20 17.59 0.01 2.33
CA ALA A 20 17.26 1.24 1.61
C ALA A 20 17.31 1.05 0.09
N ILE A 21 18.32 0.34 -0.40
CA ILE A 21 18.44 -0.02 -1.83
C ILE A 21 17.28 -0.92 -2.27
N SER A 22 16.85 -1.87 -1.42
CA SER A 22 15.68 -2.71 -1.70
C SER A 22 14.43 -1.87 -1.88
N PHE A 23 14.15 -0.89 -1.01
CA PHE A 23 12.99 0.02 -1.17
C PHE A 23 13.07 0.86 -2.44
N ILE A 24 14.26 1.32 -2.83
CA ILE A 24 14.44 2.02 -4.10
C ILE A 24 14.12 1.09 -5.27
N SER A 25 14.60 -0.14 -5.23
CA SER A 25 14.34 -1.15 -6.27
C SER A 25 12.85 -1.46 -6.40
N ASP A 26 12.15 -1.60 -5.26
CA ASP A 26 10.70 -1.80 -5.24
C ASP A 26 9.95 -0.61 -5.85
N ASN A 27 10.37 0.62 -5.52
CA ASN A 27 9.78 1.83 -6.09
C ASN A 27 9.99 1.92 -7.60
N VAL A 28 11.19 1.56 -8.09
CA VAL A 28 11.50 1.55 -9.53
C VAL A 28 10.70 0.47 -10.24
N ALA A 29 10.63 -0.74 -9.70
CA ALA A 29 9.87 -1.84 -10.26
C ALA A 29 8.38 -1.51 -10.39
N ASN A 30 7.84 -0.75 -9.45
CA ASN A 30 6.42 -0.39 -9.39
C ASN A 30 6.12 1.04 -9.88
N ALA A 31 7.09 1.70 -10.55
CA ALA A 31 6.89 3.08 -11.03
C ALA A 31 5.72 3.22 -12.03
N GLY A 32 5.41 2.16 -12.79
CA GLY A 32 4.26 2.08 -13.70
C GLY A 32 3.00 1.44 -13.10
N THR A 33 3.03 1.00 -11.85
CA THR A 33 1.89 0.33 -11.21
C THR A 33 0.85 1.34 -10.74
N ILE A 34 -0.38 1.21 -11.24
CA ILE A 34 -1.49 2.09 -10.88
C ILE A 34 -1.81 1.95 -9.38
N GLY A 35 -1.93 3.08 -8.69
CA GLY A 35 -2.25 3.09 -7.27
C GLY A 35 -1.10 2.74 -6.33
N TYR A 36 0.09 2.47 -6.85
CA TYR A 36 1.27 2.22 -6.02
C TYR A 36 1.65 3.44 -5.19
N LYS A 37 2.06 3.21 -3.95
CA LYS A 37 2.57 4.23 -3.04
C LYS A 37 4.02 3.93 -2.70
N LYS A 38 4.90 4.91 -2.91
CA LYS A 38 6.33 4.74 -2.68
C LYS A 38 6.63 4.41 -1.22
N VAL A 39 7.64 3.59 -1.03
CA VAL A 39 8.21 3.29 0.27
C VAL A 39 9.48 4.14 0.44
N GLU A 40 9.57 4.88 1.54
CA GLU A 40 10.75 5.66 1.92
C GLU A 40 11.51 4.95 3.02
N SER A 41 12.83 5.10 2.98
CA SER A 41 13.73 4.60 4.01
C SER A 41 13.88 5.64 5.11
N ARG A 42 13.56 5.30 6.35
CA ARG A 42 13.81 6.14 7.53
C ARG A 42 14.78 5.47 8.47
N PHE A 43 15.92 6.12 8.65
CA PHE A 43 16.94 5.68 9.58
C PHE A 43 16.65 6.20 10.99
N GLN A 44 16.76 5.30 11.96
CA GLN A 44 16.68 5.62 13.38
C GLN A 44 17.99 5.18 14.05
N THR A 45 18.52 6.04 14.90
CA THR A 45 19.68 5.70 15.73
C THR A 45 19.22 4.86 16.90
N LEU A 46 19.88 3.72 17.12
CA LEU A 46 19.68 2.95 18.33
C LEU A 46 20.33 3.69 19.51
N VAL A 47 19.49 4.08 20.47
CA VAL A 47 19.94 4.75 21.69
C VAL A 47 20.59 3.72 22.62
N THR A 48 21.84 3.92 22.94
CA THR A 48 22.53 3.12 23.96
C THR A 48 22.41 3.83 25.31
N GLN A 49 22.25 3.06 26.39
CA GLN A 49 22.31 3.63 27.73
C GLN A 49 23.73 4.15 28.00
N SER A 50 23.85 5.46 28.16
CA SER A 50 25.04 6.03 28.77
C SER A 50 24.92 5.91 30.29
N SER A 51 25.69 5.03 30.92
CA SER A 51 25.85 5.09 32.37
C SER A 51 26.56 6.40 32.71
N ALA A 52 26.08 7.11 33.72
CA ALA A 52 26.55 8.45 34.11
C ALA A 52 28.05 8.54 34.46
N GLN A 53 28.76 7.44 34.38
CA GLN A 53 30.18 7.31 34.72
C GLN A 53 31.11 6.98 33.54
N ALA A 54 30.56 6.85 32.31
CA ALA A 54 31.38 6.40 31.20
C ALA A 54 31.72 7.56 30.26
N ASN A 55 32.95 8.02 30.31
CA ASN A 55 33.63 8.75 29.24
C ASN A 55 33.80 7.91 27.96
N THR A 56 33.05 6.81 27.84
CA THR A 56 33.15 5.85 26.75
C THR A 56 31.91 5.95 25.89
N HIS A 57 32.07 6.47 24.68
CA HIS A 57 31.03 6.41 23.67
C HIS A 57 30.72 4.95 23.31
N SER A 58 29.46 4.52 23.50
CA SER A 58 28.97 3.21 23.05
C SER A 58 28.17 3.41 21.76
N PRO A 59 28.64 2.90 20.61
CA PRO A 59 27.93 3.04 19.36
C PRO A 59 26.65 2.19 19.37
N GLY A 60 25.50 2.81 19.06
CA GLY A 60 24.21 2.13 19.06
C GLY A 60 23.84 1.46 17.73
N GLY A 61 24.51 1.84 16.66
CA GLY A 61 24.12 1.43 15.30
C GLY A 61 22.91 2.17 14.75
N ALA A 62 22.46 1.77 13.56
CA ALA A 62 21.33 2.34 12.87
C ALA A 62 20.31 1.26 12.49
N LEU A 63 19.03 1.56 12.66
CA LEU A 63 17.91 0.76 12.19
C LEU A 63 17.22 1.47 11.05
N ASN A 64 16.91 0.77 9.97
CA ASN A 64 16.13 1.28 8.87
C ASN A 64 14.70 0.76 8.97
N GLN A 65 13.71 1.68 8.92
CA GLN A 65 12.30 1.35 8.93
C GLN A 65 11.62 1.82 7.64
N PRO A 66 10.72 1.00 7.04
CA PRO A 66 9.93 1.42 5.91
C PRO A 66 8.90 2.48 6.33
N PHE A 67 8.80 3.53 5.56
CA PHE A 67 7.75 4.53 5.68
C PHE A 67 6.93 4.58 4.38
N PHE A 68 5.66 4.26 4.46
CA PHE A 68 4.75 4.27 3.32
C PHE A 68 4.16 5.67 3.12
N ALA A 69 4.48 6.30 1.98
CA ALA A 69 4.03 7.65 1.64
C ALA A 69 2.56 7.65 1.13
N ASN A 70 1.63 7.14 1.95
CA ASN A 70 0.23 6.97 1.58
C ASN A 70 -0.50 8.28 1.30
N ASN A 71 -0.05 9.40 1.89
CA ASN A 71 -0.68 10.70 1.76
C ASN A 71 -0.24 11.46 0.49
N THR A 72 0.80 10.99 -0.20
CA THR A 72 1.29 11.66 -1.40
C THR A 72 0.39 11.32 -2.58
N GLN A 73 -0.24 12.34 -3.19
CA GLN A 73 -1.05 12.19 -4.40
C GLN A 73 -0.14 11.97 -5.62
N GLY A 74 -0.42 10.91 -6.38
CA GLY A 74 0.23 10.67 -7.68
C GLY A 74 -0.36 11.52 -8.80
N ALA A 75 0.29 11.55 -9.94
CA ALA A 75 -0.25 12.17 -11.14
C ALA A 75 -1.49 11.41 -11.62
N ILE A 76 -2.55 12.15 -11.91
CA ILE A 76 -3.76 11.59 -12.52
C ILE A 76 -3.54 11.58 -14.04
N GLN A 77 -3.67 10.41 -14.64
CA GLN A 77 -3.55 10.24 -16.08
C GLN A 77 -4.91 9.93 -16.68
N GLN A 78 -5.23 10.55 -17.81
CA GLN A 78 -6.42 10.23 -18.55
C GLN A 78 -6.18 8.93 -19.34
N VAL A 79 -7.13 8.00 -19.21
CA VAL A 79 -7.13 6.72 -19.93
C VAL A 79 -8.36 6.65 -20.84
N GLY A 80 -8.30 5.83 -21.88
CA GLY A 80 -9.40 5.69 -22.84
C GLY A 80 -10.61 4.89 -22.33
N SER A 81 -10.54 4.30 -21.14
CA SER A 81 -11.64 3.55 -20.53
C SER A 81 -12.63 4.51 -19.86
N THR A 82 -13.93 4.30 -20.12
CA THR A 82 -15.02 5.07 -19.52
C THR A 82 -15.36 4.65 -18.10
N THR A 83 -14.87 3.49 -17.66
CA THR A 83 -15.12 2.88 -16.33
C THR A 83 -13.99 3.09 -15.34
N SER A 84 -12.88 3.70 -15.77
CA SER A 84 -11.75 4.00 -14.89
C SER A 84 -12.04 5.18 -13.98
N ILE A 85 -11.71 5.03 -12.71
CA ILE A 85 -11.97 6.00 -11.64
C ILE A 85 -10.65 6.45 -11.02
N ALA A 86 -10.42 7.75 -10.89
CA ALA A 86 -9.30 8.30 -10.15
C ALA A 86 -9.76 8.89 -8.82
N LEU A 87 -9.09 8.51 -7.74
CA LEU A 87 -9.35 9.04 -6.41
C LEU A 87 -8.44 10.23 -6.11
N VAL A 88 -9.04 11.38 -5.78
CA VAL A 88 -8.33 12.61 -5.36
C VAL A 88 -8.43 12.75 -3.85
N GLY A 89 -7.30 12.94 -3.18
CA GLY A 89 -7.27 13.14 -1.74
C GLY A 89 -7.06 11.86 -0.93
N GLY A 90 -7.48 11.92 0.33
CA GLY A 90 -7.36 10.81 1.28
C GLY A 90 -8.61 9.93 1.25
N GLY A 91 -8.48 8.71 0.77
CA GLY A 91 -9.60 7.76 0.76
C GLY A 91 -9.22 6.46 0.06
N PHE A 92 -10.16 5.53 0.05
CA PHE A 92 -10.04 4.24 -0.62
C PHE A 92 -11.37 3.87 -1.26
N ILE A 93 -11.31 3.11 -2.33
CA ILE A 93 -12.46 2.56 -3.03
C ILE A 93 -12.79 1.22 -2.37
N PRO A 94 -14.02 1.01 -1.85
CA PRO A 94 -14.42 -0.27 -1.29
C PRO A 94 -14.65 -1.28 -2.41
N VAL A 95 -14.12 -2.48 -2.22
CA VAL A 95 -14.26 -3.59 -3.17
C VAL A 95 -14.57 -4.88 -2.43
N SER A 96 -15.16 -5.85 -3.12
CA SER A 96 -15.49 -7.17 -2.58
C SER A 96 -14.87 -8.26 -3.44
N LYS A 97 -14.58 -9.38 -2.81
CA LYS A 97 -14.17 -10.59 -3.48
C LYS A 97 -15.36 -11.49 -3.71
N LYS A 98 -15.43 -12.10 -4.89
CA LYS A 98 -16.47 -13.09 -5.21
C LYS A 98 -16.20 -14.37 -4.43
N ASN A 99 -17.21 -14.89 -3.74
CA ASN A 99 -17.15 -16.15 -2.99
C ASN A 99 -17.76 -17.33 -3.76
N GLY A 100 -18.55 -17.06 -4.78
CA GLY A 100 -19.25 -18.08 -5.58
C GLY A 100 -20.42 -17.49 -6.33
N ASN A 101 -21.31 -18.35 -6.81
CA ASN A 101 -22.60 -17.96 -7.35
C ASN A 101 -23.71 -18.57 -6.48
N ASP A 102 -24.77 -17.83 -6.26
CA ASP A 102 -25.98 -18.34 -5.64
C ASP A 102 -26.59 -19.38 -6.57
N GLN A 103 -26.86 -20.57 -6.03
CA GLN A 103 -27.41 -21.70 -6.80
C GLN A 103 -28.87 -21.46 -7.27
N ALA A 104 -29.60 -20.58 -6.59
CA ALA A 104 -30.99 -20.28 -6.93
C ALA A 104 -31.14 -19.21 -7.99
N THR A 105 -30.28 -18.17 -7.92
CA THR A 105 -30.39 -16.98 -8.79
C THR A 105 -29.27 -16.89 -9.84
N GLY A 106 -28.20 -17.68 -9.71
CA GLY A 106 -27.02 -17.62 -10.56
C GLY A 106 -26.17 -16.37 -10.36
N LEU A 107 -26.60 -15.46 -9.48
CA LEU A 107 -25.90 -14.18 -9.22
C LEU A 107 -24.64 -14.41 -8.39
N PRO A 108 -23.60 -13.58 -8.57
CA PRO A 108 -22.38 -13.68 -7.78
C PRO A 108 -22.66 -13.35 -6.31
N THR A 109 -22.18 -14.21 -5.42
CA THR A 109 -22.16 -13.96 -3.97
C THR A 109 -20.81 -13.39 -3.57
N PHE A 110 -20.82 -12.46 -2.64
CA PHE A 110 -19.63 -11.73 -2.22
C PHE A 110 -19.27 -12.05 -0.76
N GLU A 111 -17.98 -12.03 -0.47
CA GLU A 111 -17.50 -12.15 0.90
C GLU A 111 -18.02 -10.97 1.75
N THR A 112 -18.32 -11.24 3.02
CA THR A 112 -18.77 -10.23 3.98
C THR A 112 -17.63 -9.25 4.32
N THR A 113 -16.37 -9.67 4.13
CA THR A 113 -15.19 -8.85 4.37
C THR A 113 -15.10 -7.75 3.30
N SER A 114 -14.97 -6.51 3.75
CA SER A 114 -14.73 -5.37 2.87
C SER A 114 -13.24 -5.20 2.65
N TYR A 115 -12.84 -5.11 1.39
CA TYR A 115 -11.49 -4.78 0.97
C TYR A 115 -11.45 -3.34 0.48
N TYR A 116 -10.28 -2.74 0.52
CA TYR A 116 -10.08 -1.36 0.11
C TYR A 116 -8.92 -1.25 -0.86
N THR A 117 -9.12 -0.53 -1.96
CA THR A 117 -8.10 -0.30 -2.98
C THR A 117 -8.00 1.17 -3.36
N ARG A 118 -6.88 1.57 -3.94
CA ARG A 118 -6.73 2.86 -4.65
C ARG A 118 -6.62 2.67 -6.16
N VAL A 119 -6.59 1.42 -6.60
CA VAL A 119 -6.58 1.07 -8.01
C VAL A 119 -7.98 1.27 -8.57
N GLY A 120 -8.10 2.13 -9.57
CA GLY A 120 -9.38 2.50 -10.16
C GLY A 120 -9.56 2.03 -11.60
N ASP A 121 -8.79 1.04 -12.05
CA ASP A 121 -8.88 0.41 -13.35
C ASP A 121 -10.00 -0.65 -13.39
N PHE A 122 -11.24 -0.20 -13.39
CA PHE A 122 -12.38 -1.11 -13.48
C PHE A 122 -12.80 -1.36 -14.91
N ASN A 123 -13.08 -2.61 -15.23
CA ASN A 123 -13.65 -3.05 -16.49
C ASN A 123 -14.98 -3.77 -16.22
N GLN A 124 -15.93 -3.60 -17.13
CA GLN A 124 -17.19 -4.31 -17.04
C GLN A 124 -17.02 -5.75 -17.50
N ASN A 125 -17.46 -6.71 -16.69
CA ASN A 125 -17.49 -8.12 -17.06
C ASN A 125 -18.75 -8.45 -17.88
N ASN A 126 -18.88 -9.69 -18.35
CA ASN A 126 -20.03 -10.15 -19.14
C ASN A 126 -21.36 -10.08 -18.35
N ASP A 127 -21.29 -10.12 -17.03
CA ASP A 127 -22.45 -10.05 -16.13
C ASP A 127 -22.85 -8.60 -15.78
N GLY A 128 -22.11 -7.61 -16.30
CA GLY A 128 -22.38 -6.18 -16.08
C GLY A 128 -21.71 -5.59 -14.84
N TYR A 129 -20.95 -6.35 -14.07
CA TYR A 129 -20.24 -5.86 -12.87
C TYR A 129 -18.93 -5.21 -13.22
N LEU A 130 -18.55 -4.20 -12.45
CA LEU A 130 -17.25 -3.55 -12.53
C LEU A 130 -16.20 -4.33 -11.71
N VAL A 131 -15.19 -4.84 -12.40
CA VAL A 131 -14.11 -5.68 -11.83
C VAL A 131 -12.78 -5.03 -12.14
N ASN A 132 -11.88 -4.98 -11.16
CA ASN A 132 -10.53 -4.51 -11.37
C ASN A 132 -9.60 -5.61 -11.92
N SER A 133 -8.39 -5.24 -12.32
CA SER A 133 -7.37 -6.16 -12.83
C SER A 133 -6.98 -7.28 -11.85
N SER A 134 -7.22 -7.07 -10.54
CA SER A 134 -6.97 -8.07 -9.48
C SER A 134 -8.17 -8.98 -9.19
N GLY A 135 -9.28 -8.86 -9.92
CA GLY A 135 -10.48 -9.68 -9.76
C GLY A 135 -11.42 -9.28 -8.63
N TYR A 136 -11.27 -8.08 -8.07
CA TYR A 136 -12.19 -7.54 -7.08
C TYR A 136 -13.30 -6.73 -7.73
N PHE A 137 -14.50 -6.82 -7.16
CA PHE A 137 -15.71 -6.17 -7.62
C PHE A 137 -15.92 -4.85 -6.90
N LEU A 138 -16.26 -3.79 -7.64
CA LEU A 138 -16.58 -2.49 -7.08
C LEU A 138 -17.84 -2.58 -6.20
N ARG A 139 -17.78 -2.03 -4.99
CA ARG A 139 -18.96 -1.87 -4.13
C ARG A 139 -19.51 -0.45 -4.23
N GLY A 140 -20.83 -0.36 -4.25
CA GLY A 140 -21.56 0.91 -4.20
C GLY A 140 -22.82 0.74 -3.38
N TRP A 141 -23.50 1.85 -3.10
CA TRP A 141 -24.84 1.83 -2.54
C TRP A 141 -25.87 1.68 -3.65
N PRO A 142 -26.95 0.94 -3.40
CA PRO A 142 -28.07 0.90 -4.34
C PRO A 142 -28.66 2.31 -4.51
N ILE A 143 -28.99 2.64 -5.74
CA ILE A 143 -29.68 3.88 -6.06
C ILE A 143 -31.08 3.50 -6.56
N ASP A 144 -32.09 4.13 -6.00
CA ASP A 144 -33.46 3.99 -6.50
C ASP A 144 -33.52 4.51 -7.96
N PRO A 145 -33.88 3.68 -8.94
CA PRO A 145 -33.91 4.07 -10.35
C PRO A 145 -34.97 5.13 -10.66
N VAL A 146 -35.96 5.35 -9.78
CA VAL A 146 -37.03 6.31 -9.96
C VAL A 146 -36.69 7.66 -9.35
N THR A 147 -36.16 7.67 -8.15
CA THR A 147 -35.86 8.91 -7.40
C THR A 147 -34.43 9.38 -7.56
N GLY A 148 -33.50 8.49 -7.98
CA GLY A 148 -32.07 8.80 -8.08
C GLY A 148 -31.38 9.02 -6.72
N VAL A 149 -32.05 8.71 -5.62
CA VAL A 149 -31.54 8.86 -4.25
C VAL A 149 -30.88 7.56 -3.81
N VAL A 150 -29.82 7.67 -3.03
CA VAL A 150 -29.16 6.53 -2.38
C VAL A 150 -30.07 6.01 -1.28
N ASP A 151 -30.32 4.69 -1.30
CA ASP A 151 -31.18 4.00 -0.34
C ASP A 151 -30.40 3.70 0.97
#